data_8309e248430ed0bd32bc6c7ec043e4b9
#
_entry.id   8309e248430ed0bd32bc6c7ec043e4b9
#
_cell.length_a   1.000
_cell.length_b   1.000
_cell.length_c   1.000
_cell.angle_alpha   90.00
_cell.angle_beta   90.00
_cell.angle_gamma   90.00
#
_symmetry.space_group_name_H-M   'P 1'
#
loop_
_entity.id
_entity.type
_entity.pdbx_description
1 polymer ?
#
loop_
_entity_poly.entity_id
_entity_poly.type
_entity_poly.pdbx_seq_one_letter_code
_entity_poly.pdbx_strand_id
1 'polypeptide(L)' 'MYEADHAVRIIRLGNRLQHEMARSYDPDRDTIVALCQEIENSAHEIYKWARGIEREEEHG' A
#
# COMPACT_ATOMS: atom_id res chain seq x y z
N MET A 1 -9.61 12.14 -4.33
CA MET A 1 -9.02 11.57 -5.54
C MET A 1 -8.63 10.13 -5.29
N TYR A 2 -8.83 9.28 -6.28
CA TYR A 2 -8.65 7.84 -6.15
C TYR A 2 -7.22 7.45 -5.72
N GLU A 3 -6.22 8.10 -6.32
CA GLU A 3 -4.82 7.84 -6.03
C GLU A 3 -4.44 8.26 -4.61
N ALA A 4 -4.97 9.40 -4.18
CA ALA A 4 -4.74 9.89 -2.83
C ALA A 4 -5.37 8.95 -1.78
N ASP A 5 -6.52 8.36 -2.09
CA ASP A 5 -7.16 7.40 -1.21
C ASP A 5 -6.30 6.15 -1.03
N HIS A 6 -5.65 5.68 -2.09
CA HIS A 6 -4.71 4.57 -2.00
C HIS A 6 -3.49 4.93 -1.14
N ALA A 7 -2.98 6.15 -1.26
CA ALA A 7 -1.86 6.60 -0.44
C ALA A 7 -2.23 6.64 1.04
N VAL A 8 -3.40 7.17 1.37
CA VAL A 8 -3.91 7.19 2.74
C VAL A 8 -4.08 5.77 3.28
N ARG A 9 -4.61 4.88 2.44
CA ARG A 9 -4.77 3.47 2.82
C ARG A 9 -3.42 2.82 3.16
N ILE A 10 -2.38 3.09 2.37
CA ILE A 10 -1.04 2.58 2.64
C ILE A 10 -0.54 3.06 3.99
N ILE A 11 -0.74 4.33 4.32
CA ILE A 11 -0.33 4.87 5.62
C ILE A 11 -1.05 4.15 6.76
N ARG A 12 -2.35 3.97 6.65
CA ARG A 12 -3.15 3.28 7.68
C ARG A 12 -2.73 1.83 7.83
N LEU A 13 -2.53 1.14 6.73
CA LEU A 13 -2.08 -0.26 6.75
C LEU A 13 -0.67 -0.37 7.30
N GLY A 14 0.21 0.58 6.97
CA GLY A 14 1.56 0.63 7.52
C GLY A 14 1.56 0.82 9.02
N ASN A 15 0.68 1.68 9.54
CA ASN A 15 0.55 1.87 10.99
C ASN A 15 0.06 0.59 11.68
N ARG A 16 -0.90 -0.10 11.09
CA ARG A 16 -1.37 -1.38 11.62
C ARG A 16 -0.27 -2.43 11.59
N LEU A 17 0.49 -2.48 10.51
CA LEU A 17 1.60 -3.41 10.37
C LEU A 17 2.66 -3.15 11.44
N GLN A 18 3.03 -1.89 11.65
CA GLN A 18 3.98 -1.50 12.68
C GLN A 18 3.49 -1.93 14.07
N HIS A 19 2.20 -1.69 14.36
CA HIS A 19 1.61 -2.07 15.63
C HIS A 19 1.64 -3.58 15.84
N GLU A 20 1.31 -4.34 14.80
CA GLU A 20 1.33 -5.80 14.87
C GLU A 20 2.75 -6.32 15.08
N MET A 21 3.73 -5.75 14.39
CA MET A 21 5.14 -6.16 14.54
C MET A 21 5.71 -5.80 15.90
N ALA A 22 5.18 -4.75 16.53
CA ALA A 22 5.63 -4.31 17.87
C ALA A 22 5.07 -5.17 19.00
N ARG A 23 4.12 -6.05 18.74
CA ARG A 23 3.62 -6.98 19.75
C ARG A 23 4.74 -7.92 20.16
N SER A 24 4.99 -7.96 21.48
CA SER A 24 6.23 -8.50 21.99
C SER A 24 6.35 -10.02 21.95
N TYR A 25 5.26 -10.76 21.97
CA TYR A 25 5.36 -12.19 22.19
C TYR A 25 4.98 -13.05 21.01
N ASP A 26 4.04 -12.63 20.21
CA ASP A 26 3.53 -13.51 19.14
C ASP A 26 2.84 -12.67 18.07
N PRO A 27 3.61 -12.01 17.23
CA PRO A 27 3.00 -11.31 16.10
C PRO A 27 2.31 -12.33 15.20
N ASP A 28 1.09 -12.03 14.81
CA ASP A 28 0.30 -12.90 13.96
C ASP A 28 0.85 -12.83 12.52
N ARG A 29 1.53 -13.89 12.13
CA ARG A 29 2.16 -13.96 10.79
C ARG A 29 1.14 -13.82 9.67
N ASP A 30 -0.03 -14.43 9.82
CA ASP A 30 -1.07 -14.35 8.79
C ASP A 30 -1.58 -12.93 8.64
N THR A 31 -1.75 -12.22 9.75
CA THR A 31 -2.15 -10.81 9.72
C THR A 31 -1.08 -9.96 9.07
N ILE A 32 0.19 -10.19 9.38
CA ILE A 32 1.30 -9.46 8.79
C ILE A 32 1.33 -9.67 7.27
N VAL A 33 1.20 -10.92 6.82
CA VAL A 33 1.19 -11.24 5.40
C VAL A 33 0.01 -10.55 4.70
N ALA A 34 -1.17 -10.62 5.32
CA ALA A 34 -2.37 -9.98 4.75
C ALA A 34 -2.20 -8.47 4.62
N LEU A 35 -1.64 -7.83 5.64
CA LEU A 35 -1.39 -6.38 5.61
C LEU A 35 -0.38 -6.03 4.52
N CYS A 36 0.68 -6.82 4.37
CA CYS A 36 1.66 -6.60 3.31
C CYS A 36 1.04 -6.72 1.94
N GLN A 37 0.18 -7.71 1.73
CA GLN A 37 -0.50 -7.90 0.45
C GLN A 37 -1.42 -6.72 0.13
N GLU A 38 -2.14 -6.21 1.11
CA GLU A 38 -3.00 -5.05 0.90
C GLU A 38 -2.19 -3.80 0.59
N ILE A 39 -1.06 -3.60 1.27
CA ILE A 39 -0.16 -2.49 0.99
C ILE A 39 0.38 -2.60 -0.45
N GLU A 40 0.81 -3.78 -0.86
CA GLU A 40 1.31 -4.02 -2.21
C GLU A 40 0.24 -3.70 -3.26
N ASN A 41 -1.00 -4.13 -3.01
CA ASN A 41 -2.10 -3.87 -3.94
C ASN A 41 -2.36 -2.37 -4.09
N SER A 42 -2.40 -1.64 -2.98
CA SER A 42 -2.60 -0.19 -3.04
C SER A 42 -1.42 0.52 -3.70
N ALA A 43 -0.20 0.10 -3.39
CA ALA A 43 1.00 0.65 -4.03
C ALA A 43 1.01 0.37 -5.53
N HIS A 44 0.57 -0.82 -5.94
CA HIS A 44 0.50 -1.18 -7.35
C HIS A 44 -0.50 -0.31 -8.11
N GLU A 45 -1.64 0.03 -7.49
CA GLU A 45 -2.60 0.93 -8.11
C GLU A 45 -2.01 2.32 -8.35
N ILE A 46 -1.26 2.84 -7.38
CA ILE A 46 -0.57 4.12 -7.54
C ILE A 46 0.49 4.02 -8.64
N TYR A 47 1.23 2.93 -8.65
CA TYR A 47 2.24 2.67 -9.67
C TYR A 47 1.64 2.69 -11.09
N LYS A 48 0.52 1.98 -11.28
CA LYS A 48 -0.15 1.96 -12.59
C LYS A 48 -0.61 3.34 -13.01
N TRP A 49 -1.17 4.10 -12.07
CA TRP A 49 -1.63 5.45 -12.35
C TRP A 49 -0.45 6.35 -12.79
N ALA A 50 0.66 6.29 -12.04
CA ALA A 50 1.84 7.08 -12.36
C ALA A 50 2.43 6.71 -13.72
N ARG A 51 2.45 5.44 -14.05
CA ARG A 51 2.91 4.96 -15.37
C ARG A 51 1.98 5.44 -16.48
N GLY A 52 0.68 5.46 -16.20
CA GLY A 52 -0.30 5.98 -17.15
C GLY A 52 -0.06 7.44 -17.50
N ILE A 53 0.27 8.26 -16.51
CA ILE A 53 0.61 9.66 -16.72
C ILE A 53 1.82 9.80 -17.64
N GLU A 54 2.87 9.03 -17.40
CA GLU A 54 4.07 9.03 -18.23
C GLU A 54 3.74 8.70 -19.70
N ARG A 55 2.88 7.71 -19.91
CA ARG A 55 2.47 7.33 -21.27
C ARG A 55 1.71 8.43 -21.97
N GLU A 56 0.84 9.12 -21.26
CA GLU A 56 0.09 10.24 -21.83
C GLU A 56 1.03 11.36 -22.25
N GLU A 57 2.03 11.66 -21.45
CA GLU A 57 3.03 12.66 -21.78
C GLU A 57 3.85 12.26 -23.02
N GLU A 58 4.19 11.01 -23.14
CA GLU A 58 4.93 10.51 -24.31
C GLU A 58 4.14 10.64 -25.60
N HIS A 59 2.84 10.49 -25.52
CA HIS A 59 1.96 10.61 -26.68
C HIS A 59 1.60 12.05 -27.01
N GLY A 60 1.74 12.92 -26.05
CA GLY A 60 1.46 14.32 -26.24
C GLY A 60 2.54 15.03 -27.04
#